data_0a087529b76aaf06ea5a5891f8c31dd1
#
_entry.id   0a087529b76aaf06ea5a5891f8c31dd1
#
_cell.length_a   1.000
_cell.length_b   1.000
_cell.length_c   1.000
_cell.angle_alpha   90.00
_cell.angle_beta   90.00
_cell.angle_gamma   90.00
#
_symmetry.space_group_name_H-M   'P 1'
#
loop_
_entity.id
_entity.type
_entity.pdbx_description
1 polymer ?
#
loop_
_entity_poly.entity_id
_entity_poly.type
_entity_poly.pdbx_seq_one_letter_code
_entity_poly.pdbx_strand_id
1 'polypeptide(L)'
;MGKLKILVVDDESRMRKLVKDFLMKKDFDVLEAGDGEQAVDIFFEEKDIALIILDVMMPKMDGWQVCREIRAHSRVPIIML
;
A
#
# COMPACT_ATOMS: atom_id res chain seq x y z
N MET A 1 3.62 19.25 -11.76
CA MET A 1 4.18 18.03 -11.16
C MET A 1 3.11 17.26 -10.46
N GLY A 2 3.10 15.94 -10.64
CA GLY A 2 2.13 15.08 -9.98
C GLY A 2 2.41 14.92 -8.50
N LYS A 3 1.40 14.54 -7.76
CA LYS A 3 1.53 14.20 -6.35
C LYS A 3 2.23 12.85 -6.24
N LEU A 4 2.89 12.62 -5.12
CA LEU A 4 3.46 11.31 -4.82
C LEU A 4 2.33 10.32 -4.51
N LYS A 5 2.44 9.11 -5.05
CA LYS A 5 1.45 8.06 -4.84
C LYS A 5 1.85 7.18 -3.68
N ILE A 6 0.89 6.94 -2.79
CA ILE A 6 1.08 6.04 -1.65
C ILE A 6 0.05 4.93 -1.73
N LEU A 7 0.50 3.69 -1.63
CA LEU A 7 -0.39 2.54 -1.57
C LEU A 7 -0.62 2.17 -0.11
N VAL A 8 -1.87 2.18 0.33
CA VAL A 8 -2.26 1.80 1.68
C VAL A 8 -2.94 0.43 1.64
N VAL A 9 -2.37 -0.51 2.35
CA VAL A 9 -2.84 -1.90 2.37
C VAL A 9 -3.26 -2.28 3.78
N ASP A 10 -4.56 -2.51 3.95
CA ASP A 10 -5.14 -2.89 5.24
C ASP A 10 -6.47 -3.57 4.97
N ASP A 11 -6.72 -4.72 5.58
CA ASP A 11 -7.98 -5.42 5.42
C ASP A 11 -9.12 -4.78 6.19
N GLU A 12 -8.82 -3.90 7.14
CA GLU A 12 -9.83 -3.16 7.88
C GLU A 12 -10.13 -1.84 7.19
N SER A 13 -11.33 -1.72 6.62
CA SER A 13 -11.71 -0.57 5.80
C SER A 13 -11.69 0.76 6.58
N ARG A 14 -12.05 0.74 7.86
CA ARG A 14 -12.05 1.95 8.68
C ARG A 14 -10.66 2.51 8.89
N MET A 15 -9.71 1.64 9.23
CA MET A 15 -8.32 2.04 9.43
C MET A 15 -7.73 2.52 8.12
N ARG A 16 -7.99 1.80 7.04
CA ARG A 16 -7.52 2.18 5.71
C ARG A 16 -8.03 3.57 5.32
N LYS A 17 -9.31 3.85 5.60
CA LYS A 17 -9.90 5.15 5.32
C LYS A 17 -9.27 6.26 6.14
N LEU A 18 -9.00 6.02 7.43
CA LEU A 18 -8.36 7.01 8.28
C LEU A 18 -6.98 7.40 7.75
N VAL A 19 -6.19 6.41 7.39
CA VAL A 19 -4.85 6.64 6.84
C VAL A 19 -4.95 7.39 5.50
N LYS A 20 -5.86 6.97 4.65
CA LYS A 20 -6.09 7.62 3.36
C LYS A 20 -6.45 9.10 3.54
N ASP A 21 -7.43 9.38 4.40
CA ASP A 21 -7.89 10.74 4.61
C ASP A 21 -6.78 11.63 5.16
N PHE A 22 -5.99 11.12 6.08
CA PHE A 22 -4.85 11.85 6.62
C PHE A 22 -3.84 12.19 5.51
N LEU A 23 -3.48 11.20 4.70
CA LEU A 23 -2.50 11.39 3.64
C LEU A 23 -3.00 12.32 2.55
N MET A 24 -4.28 12.27 2.23
CA MET A 24 -4.87 13.17 1.24
C MET A 24 -4.83 14.63 1.72
N LYS A 25 -4.98 14.85 3.02
CA LYS A 25 -4.82 16.19 3.61
C LYS A 25 -3.40 16.70 3.49
N LYS A 26 -2.42 15.80 3.40
CA LYS A 26 -1.00 16.13 3.21
C LYS A 26 -0.60 16.19 1.74
N ASP A 27 -1.59 16.20 0.87
CA ASP A 27 -1.42 16.37 -0.58
C ASP A 27 -0.74 15.19 -1.28
N PHE A 28 -0.99 13.97 -0.80
CA PHE A 28 -0.58 12.76 -1.48
C PHE A 28 -1.74 12.14 -2.27
N ASP A 29 -1.41 11.45 -3.35
CA ASP A 29 -2.38 10.58 -4.02
C ASP A 29 -2.36 9.24 -3.31
N VAL A 30 -3.53 8.68 -3.02
CA VAL A 30 -3.63 7.43 -2.26
C VAL A 30 -4.36 6.37 -3.06
N LEU A 31 -3.74 5.20 -3.13
CA LEU A 31 -4.34 4.00 -3.68
C LEU A 31 -4.61 3.06 -2.50
N GLU A 32 -5.69 2.30 -2.58
CA GLU A 32 -6.10 1.42 -1.50
C GLU A 32 -6.14 -0.03 -1.95
N ALA A 33 -5.70 -0.92 -1.08
CA ALA A 33 -5.85 -2.35 -1.25
C ALA A 33 -6.40 -2.97 0.03
N GLY A 34 -7.39 -3.82 -0.10
CA GLY A 34 -8.03 -4.48 1.03
C GLY A 34 -7.42 -5.82 1.41
N ASP A 35 -6.50 -6.33 0.62
CA ASP A 35 -5.79 -7.57 0.90
C ASP A 35 -4.46 -7.59 0.16
N GLY A 36 -3.65 -8.61 0.44
CA GLY A 36 -2.30 -8.70 -0.12
C GLY A 36 -2.27 -8.95 -1.62
N GLU A 37 -3.18 -9.75 -2.11
CA GLU A 37 -3.27 -10.06 -3.54
C GLU A 37 -3.59 -8.79 -4.33
N GLN A 38 -4.58 -8.06 -3.86
CA GLN A 38 -4.96 -6.78 -4.46
C GLN A 38 -3.80 -5.79 -4.43
N ALA A 39 -3.06 -5.76 -3.30
CA ALA A 39 -1.91 -4.87 -3.16
C ALA A 39 -0.84 -5.16 -4.20
N VAL A 40 -0.51 -6.43 -4.41
CA VAL A 40 0.49 -6.83 -5.39
C VAL A 40 0.03 -6.45 -6.80
N ASP A 41 -1.23 -6.72 -7.12
CA ASP A 41 -1.79 -6.38 -8.43
C ASP A 41 -1.74 -4.88 -8.69
N ILE A 42 -2.17 -4.08 -7.72
CA ILE A 42 -2.15 -2.62 -7.86
C ILE A 42 -0.71 -2.11 -8.01
N PHE A 43 0.22 -2.65 -7.21
CA PHE A 43 1.60 -2.21 -7.27
C PHE A 43 2.20 -2.42 -8.66
N PHE A 44 1.93 -3.55 -9.30
CA PHE A 44 2.49 -3.85 -10.61
C PHE A 44 1.73 -3.18 -11.77
N GLU A 45 0.48 -2.78 -11.54
CA GLU A 45 -0.28 -2.02 -12.55
C GLU A 45 0.05 -0.54 -12.53
N GLU A 46 0.21 0.03 -11.32
CA GLU A 46 0.45 1.47 -11.15
C GLU A 46 1.94 1.76 -11.19
N LYS A 47 2.31 2.75 -11.97
CA LYS A 47 3.69 3.22 -12.02
C LYS A 47 3.90 4.28 -10.96
N ASP A 48 5.13 4.41 -10.51
CA ASP A 48 5.56 5.52 -9.66
C ASP A 48 4.95 5.54 -8.26
N ILE A 49 4.61 4.37 -7.70
CA ILE A 49 4.25 4.31 -6.30
C ILE A 49 5.49 4.62 -5.48
N ALA A 50 5.40 5.67 -4.66
CA ALA A 50 6.53 6.19 -3.91
C ALA A 50 6.70 5.55 -2.53
N LEU A 51 5.62 4.98 -1.97
CA LEU A 51 5.62 4.42 -0.62
C LEU A 51 4.46 3.44 -0.49
N ILE A 52 4.69 2.35 0.26
CA ILE A 52 3.63 1.41 0.63
C ILE A 52 3.51 1.40 2.15
N ILE A 53 2.29 1.58 2.64
CA ILE A 53 1.96 1.41 4.06
C ILE A 53 1.19 0.11 4.15
N LEU A 54 1.70 -0.85 4.91
CA LEU A 54 1.29 -2.23 4.81
C LEU A 54 0.99 -2.82 6.18
N ASP A 55 -0.23 -3.32 6.36
CA ASP A 55 -0.60 -4.06 7.55
C ASP A 55 0.00 -5.46 7.49
N VAL A 56 0.66 -5.87 8.58
CA VAL A 56 1.26 -7.21 8.67
C VAL A 56 0.20 -8.28 8.86
N MET A 57 -0.82 -7.99 9.67
CA MET A 57 -1.82 -8.98 10.10
C MET A 57 -3.01 -8.98 9.15
N MET A 58 -2.88 -9.68 8.03
CA MET A 58 -3.98 -9.81 7.07
C MET A 58 -4.25 -11.29 6.78
N PRO A 59 -5.52 -11.66 6.49
CA PRO A 59 -5.84 -13.03 6.09
C PRO A 59 -5.29 -13.34 4.69
N LYS A 60 -5.13 -14.61 4.37
CA LYS A 60 -4.66 -15.13 3.10
C LYS A 60 -3.19 -14.80 2.84
N MET A 61 -2.90 -13.65 2.29
CA MET A 61 -1.52 -13.21 2.05
C MET A 61 -1.20 -12.10 3.06
N ASP A 62 -0.37 -12.41 4.03
CA ASP A 62 0.02 -11.44 5.06
C ASP A 62 1.01 -10.40 4.52
N GLY A 63 1.28 -9.40 5.36
CA GLY A 63 2.15 -8.30 4.94
C GLY A 63 3.57 -8.73 4.59
N TRP A 64 4.09 -9.78 5.24
CA TRP A 64 5.43 -10.28 4.93
C TRP A 64 5.49 -10.89 3.53
N GLN A 65 4.45 -11.61 3.14
CA GLN A 65 4.37 -12.18 1.78
C GLN A 65 4.27 -11.09 0.73
N VAL A 66 3.46 -10.07 0.98
CA VAL A 66 3.35 -8.91 0.08
C VAL A 66 4.71 -8.26 -0.09
N CYS A 67 5.42 -8.04 1.02
CA CYS A 67 6.74 -7.44 1.00
C CYS A 67 7.71 -8.27 0.15
N ARG A 68 7.73 -9.59 0.34
CA ARG A 68 8.60 -10.47 -0.46
C ARG A 68 8.30 -10.40 -1.95
N GLU A 69 7.02 -10.42 -2.31
CA GLU A 69 6.60 -10.34 -3.72
C GLU A 69 7.07 -9.04 -4.36
N ILE A 70 6.90 -7.94 -3.66
CA ILE A 70 7.28 -6.62 -4.16
C ILE A 70 8.81 -6.49 -4.22
N ARG A 71 9.51 -6.95 -3.18
CA ARG A 71 10.98 -6.87 -3.10
C ARG A 71 11.68 -7.69 -4.17
N ALA A 72 11.03 -8.71 -4.73
CA ALA A 72 11.59 -9.44 -5.86
C ALA A 72 11.77 -8.54 -7.09
N HIS A 73 11.06 -7.43 -7.17
CA HIS A 73 11.03 -6.57 -8.35
C HIS A 73 11.29 -5.09 -8.08
N SER A 74 11.28 -4.65 -6.83
CA SER A 74 11.36 -3.22 -6.53
C SER A 74 11.97 -2.96 -5.16
N ARG A 75 12.57 -1.77 -5.03
CA ARG A 75 13.11 -1.28 -3.76
C ARG A 75 12.26 -0.15 -3.18
N VAL A 76 11.00 -0.07 -3.57
CA VAL A 76 10.09 0.94 -3.05
C VAL A 76 10.07 0.90 -1.52
N PRO A 77 10.08 2.06 -0.83
CA PRO A 77 9.95 2.08 0.63
C PRO A 77 8.66 1.44 1.09
N ILE A 78 8.73 0.60 2.10
CA ILE A 78 7.58 -0.08 2.70
C ILE A 78 7.63 0.16 4.21
N ILE A 79 6.52 0.68 4.74
CA ILE A 79 6.33 0.84 6.19
C ILE A 79 5.34 -0.23 6.61
N MET A 80 5.74 -1.08 7.54
CA MET A 80 4.86 -2.14 8.06
C MET A 80 4.29 -1.75 9.41
N LEU A 81 3.01 -1.94 9.57
CA LEU A 81 2.29 -1.59 10.80
C LEU A 81 1.90 -2.82 11.61
#